data_7b0688a3e4e24a59856987faa7fe5a3b
#
_entry.id   7b0688a3e4e24a59856987faa7fe5a3b
#
_cell.length_a   1.000
_cell.length_b   1.000
_cell.length_c   1.000
_cell.angle_alpha   90.00
_cell.angle_beta   90.00
_cell.angle_gamma   90.00
#
_symmetry.space_group_name_H-M   'P 1'
#
loop_
_entity.id
_entity.type
_entity.pdbx_description
1 polymer ?
#
loop_
_entity_poly.entity_id
_entity_poly.type
_entity_poly.pdbx_seq_one_letter_code
_entity_poly.pdbx_strand_id
1 'polypeptide(L)'
;EEVLSDEWIQARFAECYPYDPPYDLLHRNLYSVHQRVAATFAKGRVALAGDAAHVNNPLGGMGMNSGIHDGLNVAKKLEAAWHGGDHEALLARYDRQRRPMAEKYVQAQSINNKRMLQETDPKIREERLNELQQTRNDPDSNRAYLRRSSLVQMVEEADSIQ
;
A
#
# COMPACT_ATOMS: atom_id res chain seq x y z
N GLU A 1 -19.56 -18.33 4.73
CA GLU A 1 -19.68 -19.34 5.84
C GLU A 1 -18.75 -20.52 5.60
N GLU A 2 -18.69 -21.09 4.38
CA GLU A 2 -17.86 -22.27 4.02
C GLU A 2 -16.37 -22.07 4.36
N VAL A 3 -15.79 -20.91 4.05
CA VAL A 3 -14.36 -20.61 4.29
C VAL A 3 -13.98 -20.50 5.78
N LEU A 4 -14.94 -20.49 6.67
CA LEU A 4 -14.74 -20.52 8.13
C LEU A 4 -15.00 -21.91 8.74
N SER A 5 -15.35 -22.91 7.94
CA SER A 5 -15.52 -24.28 8.42
C SER A 5 -14.18 -24.91 8.79
N ASP A 6 -14.20 -25.81 9.76
CA ASP A 6 -13.00 -26.52 10.19
C ASP A 6 -12.39 -27.33 9.04
N GLU A 7 -13.24 -28.00 8.27
CA GLU A 7 -12.83 -28.83 7.14
C GLU A 7 -12.09 -28.00 6.08
N TRP A 8 -12.61 -26.83 5.72
CA TRP A 8 -11.98 -25.96 4.74
C TRP A 8 -10.62 -25.44 5.22
N ILE A 9 -10.55 -25.01 6.50
CA ILE A 9 -9.32 -24.46 7.09
C ILE A 9 -8.25 -25.56 7.21
N GLN A 10 -8.64 -26.75 7.71
CA GLN A 10 -7.72 -27.89 7.82
C GLN A 10 -7.15 -28.31 6.46
N ALA A 11 -7.99 -28.35 5.42
CA ALA A 11 -7.55 -28.64 4.07
C ALA A 11 -6.53 -27.61 3.55
N ARG A 12 -6.74 -26.32 3.81
CA ARG A 12 -5.78 -25.26 3.42
C ARG A 12 -4.46 -25.36 4.18
N PHE A 13 -4.51 -25.66 5.47
CA PHE A 13 -3.29 -25.88 6.25
C PHE A 13 -2.52 -27.12 5.77
N ALA A 14 -3.23 -28.21 5.48
CA ALA A 14 -2.61 -29.42 4.96
C ALA A 14 -1.92 -29.25 3.60
N GLU A 15 -2.41 -28.32 2.75
CA GLU A 15 -1.73 -27.95 1.49
C GLU A 15 -0.39 -27.26 1.73
N CYS A 16 -0.29 -26.46 2.79
CA CYS A 16 0.94 -25.74 3.12
C CYS A 16 1.92 -26.60 3.91
N TYR A 17 1.43 -27.29 4.91
CA TYR A 17 2.23 -28.16 5.79
C TYR A 17 1.34 -29.28 6.36
N PRO A 18 1.39 -30.50 5.82
CA PRO A 18 0.62 -31.65 6.33
C PRO A 18 0.99 -31.92 7.78
N TYR A 19 -0.01 -32.10 8.64
CA TYR A 19 0.16 -32.41 10.06
C TYR A 19 -0.93 -33.36 10.55
N ASP A 20 -0.55 -34.32 11.40
CA ASP A 20 -1.42 -35.31 12.05
C ASP A 20 -1.04 -35.35 13.54
N PRO A 21 -1.94 -35.07 14.49
CA PRO A 21 -3.39 -34.81 14.37
C PRO A 21 -3.76 -33.47 13.70
N PRO A 22 -5.06 -33.23 13.43
CA PRO A 22 -5.52 -31.95 12.87
C PRO A 22 -5.07 -30.73 13.68
N TYR A 23 -4.88 -29.62 13.02
CA TYR A 23 -4.47 -28.36 13.66
C TYR A 23 -5.48 -27.90 14.72
N ASP A 24 -4.99 -27.44 15.86
CA ASP A 24 -5.82 -26.79 16.87
C ASP A 24 -6.13 -25.34 16.43
N LEU A 25 -7.40 -25.08 16.09
CA LEU A 25 -7.86 -23.80 15.56
C LEU A 25 -8.29 -22.88 16.70
N LEU A 26 -7.34 -22.13 17.27
CA LEU A 26 -7.59 -21.23 18.40
C LEU A 26 -8.39 -20.00 18.02
N HIS A 27 -8.24 -19.49 16.78
CA HIS A 27 -8.93 -18.29 16.33
C HIS A 27 -9.13 -18.31 14.82
N ARG A 28 -10.28 -17.79 14.38
CA ARG A 28 -10.58 -17.59 12.95
C ARG A 28 -11.31 -16.28 12.75
N ASN A 29 -10.98 -15.56 11.70
CA ASN A 29 -11.63 -14.31 11.32
C ASN A 29 -11.64 -14.13 9.81
N LEU A 30 -12.74 -13.63 9.29
CA LEU A 30 -12.88 -13.21 7.90
C LEU A 30 -13.08 -11.71 7.86
N TYR A 31 -12.18 -10.98 7.24
CA TYR A 31 -12.30 -9.55 7.05
C TYR A 31 -12.23 -9.17 5.57
N SER A 32 -12.94 -8.11 5.22
CA SER A 32 -12.94 -7.59 3.86
C SER A 32 -11.82 -6.58 3.66
N VAL A 33 -11.00 -6.80 2.65
CA VAL A 33 -9.95 -5.87 2.25
C VAL A 33 -10.50 -4.89 1.22
N HIS A 34 -10.42 -3.60 1.51
CA HIS A 34 -10.86 -2.54 0.62
C HIS A 34 -9.67 -1.87 -0.08
N GLN A 35 -9.96 -1.32 -1.25
CA GLN A 35 -9.03 -0.55 -2.07
C GLN A 35 -9.69 0.78 -2.38
N ARG A 36 -9.39 1.81 -1.58
CA ARG A 36 -10.08 3.12 -1.65
C ARG A 36 -9.12 4.25 -1.33
N VAL A 37 -9.37 5.41 -1.95
CA VAL A 37 -8.71 6.68 -1.63
C VAL A 37 -9.81 7.71 -1.41
N ALA A 38 -9.71 8.51 -0.36
CA ALA A 38 -10.64 9.60 -0.10
C ALA A 38 -10.60 10.64 -1.23
N ALA A 39 -11.75 11.22 -1.57
CA ALA A 39 -11.87 12.24 -2.61
C ALA A 39 -11.04 13.49 -2.31
N THR A 40 -10.79 13.80 -1.04
CA THR A 40 -9.86 14.81 -0.55
C THR A 40 -9.26 14.38 0.78
N PHE A 41 -8.00 14.74 1.01
CA PHE A 41 -7.32 14.48 2.29
C PHE A 41 -7.45 15.64 3.28
N ALA A 42 -7.95 16.80 2.83
CA ALA A 42 -8.19 17.93 3.72
C ALA A 42 -9.42 18.74 3.31
N LYS A 43 -10.21 19.15 4.31
CA LYS A 43 -11.36 20.04 4.11
C LYS A 43 -11.53 20.96 5.33
N GLY A 44 -11.39 22.26 5.12
CA GLY A 44 -11.41 23.25 6.20
C GLY A 44 -10.32 22.96 7.24
N ARG A 45 -10.70 22.63 8.46
CA ARG A 45 -9.78 22.34 9.57
C ARG A 45 -9.60 20.84 9.85
N VAL A 46 -10.09 19.97 8.98
CA VAL A 46 -10.00 18.51 9.10
C VAL A 46 -9.02 17.98 8.06
N ALA A 47 -8.07 17.15 8.49
CA ALA A 47 -7.17 16.41 7.63
C ALA A 47 -7.27 14.90 7.90
N LEU A 48 -7.20 14.08 6.87
CA LEU A 48 -7.14 12.62 6.92
C LEU A 48 -5.71 12.18 6.60
N ALA A 49 -5.20 11.16 7.30
CA ALA A 49 -3.88 10.59 7.05
C ALA A 49 -3.91 9.06 7.25
N GLY A 50 -3.06 8.34 6.54
CA GLY A 50 -2.99 6.88 6.62
C GLY A 50 -4.30 6.21 6.21
N ASP A 51 -4.72 5.18 6.95
CA ASP A 51 -5.91 4.38 6.64
C ASP A 51 -7.21 5.19 6.62
N ALA A 52 -7.27 6.33 7.31
CA ALA A 52 -8.40 7.26 7.22
C ALA A 52 -8.48 7.96 5.85
N ALA A 53 -7.34 8.15 5.19
CA ALA A 53 -7.24 8.80 3.88
C ALA A 53 -7.27 7.80 2.72
N HIS A 54 -6.59 6.67 2.87
CA HIS A 54 -6.54 5.62 1.86
C HIS A 54 -6.33 4.24 2.48
N VAL A 55 -7.05 3.26 1.97
CA VAL A 55 -6.88 1.84 2.31
C VAL A 55 -6.55 1.04 1.06
N ASN A 56 -5.68 0.06 1.21
CA ASN A 56 -5.25 -0.82 0.13
C ASN A 56 -5.09 -2.25 0.63
N ASN A 57 -5.03 -3.20 -0.30
CA ASN A 57 -4.67 -4.57 0.07
C ASN A 57 -3.24 -4.62 0.66
N PRO A 58 -2.94 -5.56 1.57
CA PRO A 58 -1.67 -5.58 2.32
C PRO A 58 -0.46 -6.02 1.48
N LEU A 59 -0.68 -6.46 0.23
CA LEU A 59 0.38 -7.03 -0.61
C LEU A 59 1.42 -5.97 -1.00
N GLY A 60 2.62 -6.13 -0.49
CA GLY A 60 3.74 -5.23 -0.71
C GLY A 60 3.99 -4.21 0.41
N GLY A 61 3.20 -4.24 1.51
CA GLY A 61 3.47 -3.43 2.72
C GLY A 61 3.37 -1.91 2.52
N MET A 62 2.62 -1.45 1.51
CA MET A 62 2.59 -0.04 1.11
C MET A 62 1.77 0.87 2.04
N GLY A 63 0.70 0.35 2.66
CA GLY A 63 -0.26 1.15 3.43
C GLY A 63 0.39 1.85 4.63
N MET A 64 0.97 1.09 5.54
CA MET A 64 1.62 1.63 6.74
C MET A 64 2.73 2.62 6.38
N ASN A 65 3.60 2.27 5.44
CA ASN A 65 4.72 3.12 5.05
C ASN A 65 4.24 4.44 4.44
N SER A 66 3.24 4.42 3.55
CA SER A 66 2.64 5.64 3.01
C SER A 66 1.95 6.46 4.10
N GLY A 67 1.23 5.82 5.03
CA GLY A 67 0.58 6.48 6.16
C GLY A 67 1.56 7.22 7.07
N ILE A 68 2.75 6.68 7.31
CA ILE A 68 3.83 7.37 8.04
C ILE A 68 4.24 8.66 7.29
N HIS A 69 4.40 8.60 5.98
CA HIS A 69 4.72 9.79 5.17
C HIS A 69 3.59 10.81 5.16
N ASP A 70 2.32 10.37 5.19
CA ASP A 70 1.18 11.29 5.35
C ASP A 70 1.25 12.01 6.69
N GLY A 71 1.45 11.27 7.77
CA GLY A 71 1.58 11.81 9.11
C GLY A 71 2.71 12.83 9.23
N LEU A 72 3.89 12.53 8.71
CA LEU A 72 5.02 13.46 8.69
C LEU A 72 4.73 14.71 7.84
N ASN A 73 4.08 14.55 6.70
CA ASN A 73 3.75 15.66 5.79
C ASN A 73 2.71 16.60 6.41
N VAL A 74 1.62 16.07 6.99
CA VAL A 74 0.60 16.89 7.65
C VAL A 74 1.12 17.54 8.92
N ALA A 75 1.95 16.86 9.70
CA ALA A 75 2.54 17.42 10.93
C ALA A 75 3.34 18.69 10.65
N LYS A 76 4.17 18.72 9.61
CA LYS A 76 4.90 19.93 9.17
C LYS A 76 3.96 21.09 8.81
N LYS A 77 2.81 20.81 8.20
CA LYS A 77 1.81 21.82 7.85
C LYS A 77 1.09 22.36 9.09
N LEU A 78 0.77 21.45 10.02
CA LEU A 78 0.14 21.84 11.28
C LEU A 78 1.07 22.67 12.16
N GLU A 79 2.36 22.34 12.19
CA GLU A 79 3.40 23.14 12.86
C GLU A 79 3.45 24.56 12.26
N ALA A 80 3.53 24.67 10.93
CA ALA A 80 3.55 25.96 10.25
C ALA A 80 2.27 26.78 10.52
N ALA A 81 1.09 26.13 10.52
CA ALA A 81 -0.17 26.78 10.85
C ALA A 81 -0.23 27.24 12.33
N TRP A 82 0.32 26.47 13.25
CA TRP A 82 0.44 26.83 14.67
C TRP A 82 1.27 28.09 14.87
N HIS A 83 2.30 28.29 14.07
CA HIS A 83 3.14 29.48 14.06
C HIS A 83 2.60 30.64 13.20
N GLY A 84 1.30 30.60 12.87
CA GLY A 84 0.61 31.72 12.19
C GLY A 84 0.54 31.62 10.67
N GLY A 85 0.95 30.47 10.08
CA GLY A 85 0.75 30.20 8.67
C GLY A 85 -0.72 30.01 8.30
N ASP A 86 -1.06 30.28 7.05
CA ASP A 86 -2.40 30.07 6.51
C ASP A 86 -2.75 28.58 6.48
N HIS A 87 -3.60 28.16 7.41
CA HIS A 87 -3.97 26.77 7.57
C HIS A 87 -4.74 26.21 6.36
N GLU A 88 -5.54 27.02 5.66
CA GLU A 88 -6.28 26.56 4.47
C GLU A 88 -5.32 26.27 3.32
N ALA A 89 -4.39 27.18 3.04
CA ALA A 89 -3.37 26.99 2.02
C ALA A 89 -2.45 25.80 2.34
N LEU A 90 -2.04 25.66 3.60
CA LEU A 90 -1.17 24.54 4.06
C LEU A 90 -1.85 23.19 3.95
N LEU A 91 -3.12 23.07 4.36
CA LEU A 91 -3.86 21.81 4.26
C LEU A 91 -4.25 21.49 2.80
N ALA A 92 -4.57 22.49 1.99
CA ALA A 92 -4.75 22.30 0.54
C ALA A 92 -3.45 21.79 -0.13
N ARG A 93 -2.27 22.27 0.30
CA ARG A 93 -0.99 21.77 -0.17
C ARG A 93 -0.76 20.32 0.29
N TYR A 94 -1.12 19.96 1.52
CA TYR A 94 -1.09 18.59 1.99
C TYR A 94 -1.89 17.65 1.08
N ASP A 95 -3.13 18.00 0.76
CA ASP A 95 -3.99 17.23 -0.14
C ASP A 95 -3.34 17.05 -1.52
N ARG A 96 -2.85 18.15 -2.14
CA ARG A 96 -2.16 18.08 -3.43
C ARG A 96 -0.90 17.23 -3.40
N GLN A 97 -0.18 17.22 -2.29
CA GLN A 97 1.06 16.47 -2.13
C GLN A 97 0.82 14.99 -1.86
N ARG A 98 -0.24 14.62 -1.13
CA ARG A 98 -0.37 13.24 -0.65
C ARG A 98 -1.42 12.41 -1.37
N ARG A 99 -2.57 12.99 -1.72
CA ARG A 99 -3.64 12.24 -2.39
C ARG A 99 -3.21 11.65 -3.74
N PRO A 100 -2.61 12.41 -4.68
CA PRO A 100 -2.13 11.83 -5.93
C PRO A 100 -1.05 10.75 -5.73
N MET A 101 -0.24 10.87 -4.68
CA MET A 101 0.78 9.87 -4.34
C MET A 101 0.17 8.57 -3.87
N ALA A 102 -0.91 8.62 -3.07
CA ALA A 102 -1.65 7.43 -2.69
C ALA A 102 -2.23 6.70 -3.91
N GLU A 103 -2.76 7.41 -4.89
CA GLU A 103 -3.26 6.82 -6.14
C GLU A 103 -2.13 6.23 -7.00
N LYS A 104 -1.10 7.03 -7.27
CA LYS A 104 -0.02 6.70 -8.22
C LYS A 104 0.93 5.60 -7.73
N TYR A 105 1.24 5.60 -6.43
CA TYR A 105 2.23 4.69 -5.86
C TYR A 105 1.58 3.58 -5.04
N VAL A 106 0.73 3.90 -4.08
CA VAL A 106 0.18 2.91 -3.15
C VAL A 106 -0.87 2.04 -3.83
N GLN A 107 -1.89 2.65 -4.42
CA GLN A 107 -2.98 1.92 -5.08
C GLN A 107 -2.47 1.14 -6.28
N ALA A 108 -1.74 1.78 -7.18
CA ALA A 108 -1.22 1.14 -8.38
C ALA A 108 -0.29 -0.04 -8.05
N GLN A 109 0.62 0.12 -7.08
CA GLN A 109 1.55 -0.94 -6.71
C GLN A 109 0.85 -2.11 -6.02
N SER A 110 -0.06 -1.84 -5.07
CA SER A 110 -0.77 -2.90 -4.37
C SER A 110 -1.73 -3.68 -5.28
N ILE A 111 -2.38 -3.02 -6.23
CA ILE A 111 -3.19 -3.68 -7.27
C ILE A 111 -2.31 -4.57 -8.15
N ASN A 112 -1.17 -4.04 -8.61
CA ASN A 112 -0.24 -4.82 -9.43
C ASN A 112 0.31 -6.03 -8.67
N ASN A 113 0.71 -5.87 -7.43
CA ASN A 113 1.18 -6.96 -6.57
C ASN A 113 0.11 -8.05 -6.41
N LYS A 114 -1.15 -7.65 -6.17
CA LYS A 114 -2.28 -8.58 -6.08
C LYS A 114 -2.44 -9.36 -7.38
N ARG A 115 -2.46 -8.67 -8.52
CA ARG A 115 -2.58 -9.30 -9.85
C ARG A 115 -1.44 -10.30 -10.10
N MET A 116 -0.22 -9.93 -9.75
CA MET A 116 0.93 -10.80 -9.91
C MET A 116 0.85 -12.07 -9.07
N LEU A 117 0.40 -11.97 -7.83
CA LEU A 117 0.29 -13.12 -6.93
C LEU A 117 -0.91 -14.04 -7.28
N GLN A 118 -1.95 -13.49 -7.88
CA GLN A 118 -3.12 -14.26 -8.33
C GLN A 118 -2.93 -14.90 -9.72
N GLU A 119 -1.84 -14.58 -10.42
CA GLU A 119 -1.59 -15.15 -11.75
C GLU A 119 -1.28 -16.63 -11.63
N THR A 120 -2.00 -17.46 -12.39
CA THR A 120 -1.87 -18.93 -12.41
C THR A 120 -1.28 -19.46 -13.71
N ASP A 121 -1.25 -18.66 -14.79
CA ASP A 121 -0.66 -19.08 -16.06
C ASP A 121 0.87 -19.18 -15.93
N PRO A 122 1.45 -20.40 -16.13
CA PRO A 122 2.89 -20.60 -16.00
C PRO A 122 3.72 -19.74 -16.97
N LYS A 123 3.21 -19.48 -18.17
CA LYS A 123 3.92 -18.67 -19.17
C LYS A 123 4.01 -17.21 -18.74
N ILE A 124 2.90 -16.64 -18.26
CA ILE A 124 2.86 -15.27 -17.76
C ILE A 124 3.76 -15.12 -16.54
N ARG A 125 3.79 -16.12 -15.67
CA ARG A 125 4.71 -16.13 -14.50
C ARG A 125 6.17 -16.18 -14.93
N GLU A 126 6.52 -17.00 -15.90
CA GLU A 126 7.87 -17.10 -16.44
C GLU A 126 8.32 -15.79 -17.12
N GLU A 127 7.46 -15.19 -17.96
CA GLU A 127 7.73 -13.89 -18.58
C GLU A 127 8.04 -12.81 -17.54
N ARG A 128 7.27 -12.73 -16.47
CA ARG A 128 7.48 -11.78 -15.37
C ARG A 128 8.76 -12.04 -14.57
N LEU A 129 9.10 -13.29 -14.33
CA LEU A 129 10.38 -13.62 -13.70
C LEU A 129 11.55 -13.19 -14.57
N ASN A 130 11.44 -13.36 -15.88
CA ASN A 130 12.45 -12.90 -16.84
C ASN A 130 12.56 -11.37 -16.84
N GLU A 131 11.44 -10.63 -16.81
CA GLU A 131 11.44 -9.16 -16.67
C GLU A 131 12.12 -8.69 -15.39
N LEU A 132 11.85 -9.35 -14.25
CA LEU A 132 12.49 -9.05 -12.97
C LEU A 132 14.01 -9.35 -13.01
N GLN A 133 14.42 -10.43 -13.66
CA GLN A 133 15.83 -10.74 -13.84
C GLN A 133 16.54 -9.71 -14.74
N GLN A 134 15.90 -9.26 -15.82
CA GLN A 134 16.42 -8.19 -16.68
C GLN A 134 16.56 -6.88 -15.89
N THR A 135 15.50 -6.50 -15.15
CA THR A 135 15.53 -5.32 -14.26
C THR A 135 16.68 -5.41 -13.25
N ARG A 136 16.87 -6.57 -12.64
CA ARG A 136 17.96 -6.81 -11.68
C ARG A 136 19.35 -6.64 -12.32
N ASN A 137 19.51 -7.07 -13.55
CA ASN A 137 20.81 -7.09 -14.24
C ASN A 137 21.18 -5.74 -14.89
N ASP A 138 20.21 -4.86 -15.10
CA ASP A 138 20.43 -3.50 -15.59
C ASP A 138 20.47 -2.51 -14.41
N PRO A 139 21.63 -1.87 -14.12
CA PRO A 139 21.77 -1.00 -12.94
C PRO A 139 20.80 0.17 -12.88
N ASP A 140 20.44 0.76 -14.01
CA ASP A 140 19.54 1.92 -14.05
C ASP A 140 18.09 1.49 -13.81
N SER A 141 17.64 0.43 -14.46
CA SER A 141 16.33 -0.18 -14.23
C SER A 141 16.17 -0.68 -12.80
N ASN A 142 17.21 -1.32 -12.24
CA ASN A 142 17.22 -1.77 -10.85
C ASN A 142 17.10 -0.59 -9.87
N ARG A 143 17.86 0.47 -10.08
CA ARG A 143 17.79 1.68 -9.26
C ARG A 143 16.39 2.30 -9.34
N ALA A 144 15.81 2.44 -10.53
CA ALA A 144 14.47 2.98 -10.72
C ALA A 144 13.41 2.13 -10.02
N TYR A 145 13.51 0.80 -10.16
CA TYR A 145 12.61 -0.15 -9.47
C TYR A 145 12.70 -0.03 -7.96
N LEU A 146 13.91 0.00 -7.39
CA LEU A 146 14.12 0.12 -5.95
C LEU A 146 13.61 1.45 -5.40
N ARG A 147 13.88 2.58 -6.07
CA ARG A 147 13.39 3.91 -5.67
C ARG A 147 11.87 3.99 -5.65
N ARG A 148 11.22 3.34 -6.64
CA ARG A 148 9.76 3.27 -6.70
C ARG A 148 9.18 2.37 -5.60
N SER A 149 9.70 1.16 -5.44
CA SER A 149 9.18 0.17 -4.49
C SER A 149 9.44 0.53 -3.03
N SER A 150 10.50 1.28 -2.74
CA SER A 150 10.82 1.81 -1.41
C SER A 150 10.15 3.15 -1.09
N LEU A 151 9.27 3.66 -1.96
CA LEU A 151 8.56 4.94 -1.83
C LEU A 151 9.47 6.20 -1.82
N VAL A 152 10.77 6.08 -2.08
CA VAL A 152 11.69 7.23 -2.17
C VAL A 152 11.23 8.20 -3.26
N GLN A 153 10.93 7.67 -4.46
CA GLN A 153 10.43 8.49 -5.56
C GLN A 153 9.11 9.18 -5.23
N MET A 154 8.21 8.51 -4.50
CA MET A 154 6.94 9.07 -4.04
C MET A 154 7.15 10.30 -3.14
N VAL A 155 8.10 10.23 -2.21
CA VAL A 155 8.40 11.33 -1.28
C VAL A 155 8.98 12.51 -2.04
N GLU A 156 9.95 12.29 -2.90
CA GLU A 156 10.57 13.36 -3.71
C GLU A 156 9.55 14.06 -4.62
N GLU A 157 8.68 13.29 -5.27
CA GLU A 157 7.62 13.86 -6.11
C GLU A 157 6.61 14.66 -5.28
N ALA A 158 6.19 14.14 -4.12
CA ALA A 158 5.31 14.88 -3.21
C ALA A 158 5.94 16.20 -2.76
N ASP A 159 7.21 16.20 -2.38
CA ASP A 159 7.92 17.38 -1.89
C ASP A 159 8.11 18.44 -2.99
N SER A 160 8.15 18.05 -4.25
CA SER A 160 8.24 18.98 -5.41
C SER A 160 6.95 19.77 -5.66
N ILE A 161 5.79 19.33 -5.14
CA ILE A 161 4.50 19.98 -5.34
C ILE A 161 4.36 21.16 -4.36
N GLN A 162 4.10 22.34 -4.93
CA GLN A 162 3.91 23.60 -4.20
C GLN A 162 2.47 23.72 -3.67
#